data_f78816db3fc57cd51038c30005329716
#
_entry.id   f78816db3fc57cd51038c30005329716
#
_cell.length_a   1.000
_cell.length_b   1.000
_cell.length_c   1.000
_cell.angle_alpha   90.00
_cell.angle_beta   90.00
_cell.angle_gamma   90.00
#
_symmetry.space_group_name_H-M   'P 1'
#
loop_
_entity.id
_entity.type
_entity.pdbx_description
1 polymer ?
#
loop_
_entity_poly.entity_id
_entity_poly.type
_entity_poly.pdbx_seq_one_letter_code
_entity_poly.pdbx_strand_id
1 'polypeptide(L)'
;MVNYKHLKIEDNGEIIICYLSNPPTHTLTAQGLMEIHDFLDSLASNKKLRVLAFTGAGEDVFIRHYEVGELADSAEKNISKNKETNKTDNNSKNELHGFHKMLLKMRDLDAIVIAGINGNTAGGGCEFSLGCDLRVMSSGDYFIGLPETGVGILPGGGGTQRLARLIGTSRALDLILHGKLILNTKAFEYGIINEILPKDSFIESLKEYCQVLAKRAPIALREVKTAIHKGIDLPLEEALLVEQEAFNETMNSKDAARAMRTMLNAKEEIDVISKLEWSGE
;
A
#
# COMPACT_ATOMS: atom_id res chain seq x y z
N MET A 1 -20.54 1.77 -14.22
CA MET A 1 -19.63 1.49 -13.10
C MET A 1 -19.75 0.01 -12.75
N VAL A 2 -18.63 -0.69 -12.61
CA VAL A 2 -18.61 -2.07 -12.13
C VAL A 2 -19.13 -2.07 -10.69
N ASN A 3 -20.05 -2.97 -10.36
CA ASN A 3 -20.60 -3.08 -9.00
C ASN A 3 -19.80 -4.14 -8.24
N TYR A 4 -18.87 -3.70 -7.40
CA TYR A 4 -18.09 -4.58 -6.54
C TYR A 4 -18.87 -4.95 -5.28
N LYS A 5 -18.70 -6.16 -4.79
CA LYS A 5 -19.30 -6.63 -3.53
C LYS A 5 -18.50 -6.16 -2.31
N HIS A 6 -17.19 -6.15 -2.45
CA HIS A 6 -16.26 -5.88 -1.35
C HIS A 6 -15.63 -4.48 -1.40
N LEU A 7 -15.90 -3.69 -2.45
CA LEU A 7 -15.34 -2.36 -2.61
C LEU A 7 -16.45 -1.32 -2.74
N LYS A 8 -16.33 -0.23 -1.97
CA LYS A 8 -17.10 0.99 -2.21
C LYS A 8 -16.10 2.11 -2.58
N ILE A 9 -16.33 2.75 -3.72
CA ILE A 9 -15.39 3.70 -4.31
C ILE A 9 -15.98 5.10 -4.23
N GLU A 10 -15.21 6.04 -3.66
CA GLU A 10 -15.44 7.46 -3.70
C GLU A 10 -14.38 8.08 -4.62
N ASP A 11 -14.79 8.57 -5.79
CA ASP A 11 -13.91 9.09 -6.84
C ASP A 11 -14.19 10.58 -7.06
N ASN A 12 -13.17 11.42 -6.89
CA ASN A 12 -13.21 12.85 -7.19
C ASN A 12 -12.23 13.25 -8.32
N GLY A 13 -11.74 12.28 -9.09
CA GLY A 13 -10.87 12.44 -10.26
C GLY A 13 -9.38 12.36 -9.92
N GLU A 14 -8.85 13.18 -9.04
CA GLU A 14 -7.43 13.17 -8.65
C GLU A 14 -7.18 12.26 -7.44
N ILE A 15 -8.18 12.08 -6.61
CA ILE A 15 -8.12 11.26 -5.39
C ILE A 15 -9.25 10.24 -5.44
N ILE A 16 -8.91 8.99 -5.24
CA ILE A 16 -9.89 7.92 -5.05
C ILE A 16 -9.72 7.34 -3.65
N ILE A 17 -10.83 7.19 -2.93
CA ILE A 17 -10.87 6.47 -1.66
C ILE A 17 -11.66 5.19 -1.88
N CYS A 18 -11.01 4.07 -1.68
CA CYS A 18 -11.58 2.73 -1.77
C CYS A 18 -11.83 2.18 -0.37
N TYR A 19 -13.10 2.03 0.00
CA TYR A 19 -13.52 1.42 1.25
C TYR A 19 -13.61 -0.09 1.07
N LEU A 20 -12.85 -0.82 1.86
CA LEU A 20 -12.83 -2.28 1.88
C LEU A 20 -13.93 -2.79 2.81
N SER A 21 -14.82 -3.64 2.28
CA SER A 21 -16.04 -4.05 2.98
C SER A 21 -16.27 -5.55 2.87
N ASN A 22 -16.32 -6.24 4.01
CA ASN A 22 -16.74 -7.64 4.10
C ASN A 22 -17.40 -7.90 5.46
N PRO A 23 -18.58 -7.31 5.72
CA PRO A 23 -19.26 -7.52 7.00
C PRO A 23 -19.79 -8.97 7.11
N PRO A 24 -19.87 -9.53 8.32
CA PRO A 24 -19.48 -8.95 9.59
C PRO A 24 -18.00 -9.17 9.93
N THR A 25 -17.25 -9.94 9.14
CA THR A 25 -15.89 -10.39 9.47
C THR A 25 -14.83 -9.35 9.20
N HIS A 26 -15.04 -8.48 8.21
CA HIS A 26 -14.06 -7.50 7.70
C HIS A 26 -12.72 -8.14 7.31
N THR A 27 -12.79 -9.38 6.81
CA THR A 27 -11.65 -10.16 6.32
C THR A 27 -11.42 -9.90 4.84
N LEU A 28 -10.18 -10.06 4.37
CA LEU A 28 -9.85 -10.13 2.96
C LEU A 28 -10.05 -11.55 2.46
N THR A 29 -10.84 -11.72 1.40
CA THR A 29 -11.16 -13.00 0.78
C THR A 29 -10.56 -13.10 -0.62
N ALA A 30 -10.56 -14.31 -1.20
CA ALA A 30 -10.16 -14.50 -2.59
C ALA A 30 -11.01 -13.67 -3.56
N GLN A 31 -12.31 -13.52 -3.31
CA GLN A 31 -13.19 -12.67 -4.11
C GLN A 31 -12.82 -11.19 -3.94
N GLY A 32 -12.62 -10.71 -2.71
CA GLY A 32 -12.18 -9.33 -2.46
C GLY A 32 -10.85 -9.03 -3.14
N LEU A 33 -9.92 -9.98 -3.13
CA LEU A 33 -8.65 -9.89 -3.84
C LEU A 33 -8.83 -9.72 -5.35
N MET A 34 -9.71 -10.51 -5.97
CA MET A 34 -10.01 -10.39 -7.40
C MET A 34 -10.64 -9.04 -7.73
N GLU A 35 -11.56 -8.57 -6.92
CA GLU A 35 -12.20 -7.26 -7.11
C GLU A 35 -11.18 -6.12 -7.02
N ILE A 36 -10.21 -6.19 -6.09
CA ILE A 36 -9.11 -5.21 -6.02
C ILE A 36 -8.24 -5.31 -7.27
N HIS A 37 -7.93 -6.51 -7.77
CA HIS A 37 -7.19 -6.67 -9.02
C HIS A 37 -7.89 -5.99 -10.19
N ASP A 38 -9.19 -6.25 -10.40
CA ASP A 38 -9.99 -5.66 -11.48
C ASP A 38 -10.07 -4.14 -11.33
N PHE A 39 -10.23 -3.67 -10.10
CA PHE A 39 -10.25 -2.24 -9.81
C PHE A 39 -8.92 -1.57 -10.19
N LEU A 40 -7.79 -2.14 -9.77
CA LEU A 40 -6.46 -1.63 -10.12
C LEU A 40 -6.23 -1.63 -11.65
N ASP A 41 -6.68 -2.68 -12.37
CA ASP A 41 -6.61 -2.73 -13.82
C ASP A 41 -7.43 -1.60 -14.47
N SER A 42 -8.59 -1.27 -13.92
CA SER A 42 -9.39 -0.14 -14.40
C SER A 42 -8.72 1.23 -14.22
N LEU A 43 -7.79 1.34 -13.28
CA LEU A 43 -7.04 2.57 -12.99
C LEU A 43 -5.76 2.73 -13.82
N ALA A 44 -5.25 1.68 -14.45
CA ALA A 44 -3.96 1.69 -15.15
C ALA A 44 -3.83 2.77 -16.25
N SER A 45 -4.95 3.19 -16.85
CA SER A 45 -5.00 4.25 -17.85
C SER A 45 -5.46 5.62 -17.31
N ASN A 46 -5.74 5.73 -16.02
CA ASN A 46 -6.26 6.97 -15.43
C ASN A 46 -5.12 7.97 -15.14
N LYS A 47 -4.78 8.80 -16.12
CA LYS A 47 -3.72 9.82 -16.01
C LYS A 47 -4.05 10.98 -15.07
N LYS A 48 -5.31 11.11 -14.61
CA LYS A 48 -5.72 12.16 -13.66
C LYS A 48 -5.51 11.73 -12.21
N LEU A 49 -5.52 10.44 -11.94
CA LEU A 49 -5.37 9.90 -10.59
C LEU A 49 -3.98 10.22 -10.03
N ARG A 50 -3.93 10.81 -8.87
CA ARG A 50 -2.71 11.17 -8.14
C ARG A 50 -2.54 10.39 -6.86
N VAL A 51 -3.66 10.11 -6.18
CA VAL A 51 -3.66 9.39 -4.90
C VAL A 51 -4.79 8.37 -4.87
N LEU A 52 -4.46 7.13 -4.52
CA LEU A 52 -5.40 6.06 -4.21
C LEU A 52 -5.26 5.71 -2.73
N ALA A 53 -6.29 5.95 -1.94
CA ALA A 53 -6.31 5.54 -0.54
C ALA A 53 -7.27 4.35 -0.33
N PHE A 54 -6.80 3.33 0.38
CA PHE A 54 -7.64 2.24 0.87
C PHE A 54 -7.94 2.45 2.34
N THR A 55 -9.18 2.24 2.76
CA THR A 55 -9.59 2.27 4.17
C THR A 55 -10.67 1.23 4.44
N GLY A 56 -10.89 0.87 5.70
CA GLY A 56 -11.97 -0.05 6.08
C GLY A 56 -13.33 0.62 6.06
N ALA A 57 -14.36 -0.10 5.60
CA ALA A 57 -15.75 0.36 5.67
C ALA A 57 -16.40 0.09 7.04
N GLY A 58 -15.77 -0.73 7.88
CA GLY A 58 -16.21 -1.02 9.26
C GLY A 58 -15.68 0.00 10.26
N GLU A 59 -16.36 0.10 11.41
CA GLU A 59 -15.86 0.86 12.55
C GLU A 59 -14.70 0.11 13.21
N ASP A 60 -13.65 0.85 13.59
CA ASP A 60 -12.53 0.32 14.40
C ASP A 60 -11.77 -0.87 13.77
N VAL A 61 -11.92 -1.09 12.45
CA VAL A 61 -11.24 -2.16 11.72
C VAL A 61 -10.91 -1.73 10.29
N PHE A 62 -9.66 -1.98 9.86
CA PHE A 62 -9.23 -1.80 8.47
C PHE A 62 -9.49 -3.07 7.65
N ILE A 63 -8.60 -4.03 7.72
CA ILE A 63 -8.75 -5.42 7.28
C ILE A 63 -8.38 -6.27 8.47
N ARG A 64 -9.31 -7.04 9.01
CA ARG A 64 -9.06 -7.83 10.20
C ARG A 64 -7.89 -8.81 10.02
N HIS A 65 -7.96 -9.61 8.96
CA HIS A 65 -6.93 -10.53 8.44
C HIS A 65 -7.42 -11.13 7.12
N TYR A 66 -6.63 -12.00 6.48
CA TYR A 66 -7.12 -12.83 5.38
C TYR A 66 -8.07 -13.92 5.92
N GLU A 67 -9.06 -14.35 5.12
CA GLU A 67 -10.07 -15.34 5.54
C GLU A 67 -9.43 -16.69 5.89
N VAL A 68 -9.45 -17.04 7.18
CA VAL A 68 -8.77 -18.23 7.71
C VAL A 68 -9.39 -19.52 7.18
N GLY A 69 -10.71 -19.53 6.93
CA GLY A 69 -11.39 -20.68 6.34
C GLY A 69 -10.83 -21.06 4.97
N GLU A 70 -10.62 -20.06 4.09
CA GLU A 70 -10.02 -20.29 2.78
C GLU A 70 -8.58 -20.83 2.87
N LEU A 71 -7.80 -20.38 3.87
CA LEU A 71 -6.44 -20.89 4.11
C LEU A 71 -6.45 -22.32 4.62
N ALA A 72 -7.37 -22.67 5.54
CA ALA A 72 -7.53 -24.02 6.06
C ALA A 72 -7.91 -25.00 4.95
N ASP A 73 -8.91 -24.67 4.14
CA ASP A 73 -9.35 -25.47 2.98
C ASP A 73 -8.19 -25.71 2.00
N SER A 74 -7.38 -24.66 1.76
CA SER A 74 -6.20 -24.77 0.88
C SER A 74 -5.14 -25.70 1.46
N ALA A 75 -4.86 -25.61 2.77
CA ALA A 75 -3.91 -26.48 3.45
C ALA A 75 -4.34 -27.95 3.41
N GLU A 76 -5.63 -28.25 3.67
CA GLU A 76 -6.20 -29.60 3.60
C GLU A 76 -6.11 -30.19 2.18
N LYS A 77 -6.42 -29.39 1.15
CA LYS A 77 -6.29 -29.79 -0.26
C LYS A 77 -4.82 -30.12 -0.60
N ASN A 78 -3.86 -29.33 -0.12
CA ASN A 78 -2.44 -29.59 -0.37
C ASN A 78 -1.96 -30.87 0.30
N ILE A 79 -2.39 -31.13 1.55
CA ILE A 79 -2.07 -32.38 2.26
C ILE A 79 -2.65 -33.60 1.50
N SER A 80 -3.88 -33.51 1.00
CA SER A 80 -4.52 -34.59 0.25
C SER A 80 -3.83 -34.88 -1.08
N LYS A 81 -3.48 -33.83 -1.84
CA LYS A 81 -2.71 -33.96 -3.10
C LYS A 81 -1.34 -34.59 -2.89
N ASN A 82 -0.61 -34.19 -1.84
CA ASN A 82 0.71 -34.75 -1.53
C ASN A 82 0.66 -36.22 -1.14
N LYS A 83 -0.48 -36.73 -0.64
CA LYS A 83 -0.67 -38.17 -0.35
C LYS A 83 -0.92 -38.97 -1.62
N GLU A 84 -1.57 -38.39 -2.64
CA GLU A 84 -1.89 -39.06 -3.91
C GLU A 84 -0.72 -39.02 -4.92
N THR A 85 0.09 -37.97 -4.86
CA THR A 85 1.23 -37.81 -5.76
C THR A 85 2.51 -37.78 -4.93
N ASN A 86 3.34 -38.87 -5.01
CA ASN A 86 4.72 -38.89 -4.50
C ASN A 86 5.64 -37.90 -5.27
N LYS A 87 5.10 -36.89 -5.98
CA LYS A 87 5.82 -35.89 -6.76
C LYS A 87 5.35 -34.51 -6.36
N THR A 88 6.23 -33.73 -5.78
CA THR A 88 6.10 -32.27 -5.74
C THR A 88 6.01 -31.78 -7.18
N ASP A 89 4.86 -31.25 -7.57
CA ASP A 89 4.68 -30.61 -8.86
C ASP A 89 5.56 -29.32 -8.88
N ASN A 90 6.72 -29.43 -9.50
CA ASN A 90 7.74 -28.36 -9.53
C ASN A 90 7.36 -27.18 -10.45
N ASN A 91 6.27 -27.30 -11.23
CA ASN A 91 5.89 -26.27 -12.20
C ASN A 91 5.27 -25.01 -11.60
N SER A 92 4.78 -25.02 -10.34
CA SER A 92 4.24 -23.84 -9.68
C SER A 92 5.30 -22.99 -8.93
N LYS A 93 6.57 -23.43 -8.91
CA LYS A 93 7.61 -22.80 -8.08
C LYS A 93 8.09 -21.41 -8.55
N ASN A 94 7.77 -21.00 -9.77
CA ASN A 94 8.31 -19.77 -10.36
C ASN A 94 7.27 -18.66 -10.57
N GLU A 95 6.03 -18.84 -10.12
CA GLU A 95 4.99 -17.83 -10.30
C GLU A 95 4.48 -17.32 -8.95
N LEU A 96 4.42 -15.96 -8.83
CA LEU A 96 3.86 -15.31 -7.66
C LEU A 96 2.35 -15.52 -7.60
N HIS A 97 1.82 -15.81 -6.41
CA HIS A 97 0.37 -15.94 -6.24
C HIS A 97 -0.35 -14.57 -6.33
N GLY A 98 -1.68 -14.60 -6.45
CA GLY A 98 -2.50 -13.42 -6.73
C GLY A 98 -2.30 -12.25 -5.76
N PHE A 99 -2.13 -12.52 -4.46
CA PHE A 99 -1.90 -11.47 -3.46
C PHE A 99 -0.61 -10.69 -3.75
N HIS A 100 0.50 -11.38 -4.06
CA HIS A 100 1.75 -10.71 -4.42
C HIS A 100 1.62 -9.91 -5.72
N LYS A 101 0.96 -10.48 -6.74
CA LYS A 101 0.72 -9.79 -8.02
C LYS A 101 -0.10 -8.51 -7.82
N MET A 102 -1.12 -8.55 -6.96
CA MET A 102 -1.93 -7.38 -6.61
C MET A 102 -1.08 -6.28 -5.96
N LEU A 103 -0.27 -6.62 -4.95
CA LEU A 103 0.59 -5.65 -4.28
C LEU A 103 1.66 -5.06 -5.22
N LEU A 104 2.15 -5.85 -6.17
CA LEU A 104 3.06 -5.34 -7.22
C LEU A 104 2.33 -4.39 -8.17
N LYS A 105 1.07 -4.66 -8.55
CA LYS A 105 0.26 -3.69 -9.32
C LYS A 105 0.07 -2.36 -8.58
N MET A 106 -0.17 -2.41 -7.26
CA MET A 106 -0.26 -1.18 -6.44
C MET A 106 1.06 -0.39 -6.47
N ARG A 107 2.20 -1.09 -6.36
CA ARG A 107 3.52 -0.49 -6.47
C ARG A 107 3.74 0.17 -7.84
N ASP A 108 3.33 -0.50 -8.90
CA ASP A 108 3.59 -0.07 -10.28
C ASP A 108 2.55 0.95 -10.82
N LEU A 109 1.53 1.30 -10.01
CA LEU A 109 0.56 2.35 -10.34
C LEU A 109 1.22 3.74 -10.30
N ASP A 110 0.93 4.60 -11.28
CA ASP A 110 1.46 5.98 -11.34
C ASP A 110 1.04 6.83 -10.13
N ALA A 111 -0.11 6.52 -9.52
CA ALA A 111 -0.62 7.20 -8.33
C ALA A 111 0.08 6.73 -7.04
N ILE A 112 0.12 7.60 -6.04
CA ILE A 112 0.57 7.25 -4.69
C ILE A 112 -0.53 6.43 -4.00
N VAL A 113 -0.18 5.26 -3.48
CA VAL A 113 -1.12 4.35 -2.81
C VAL A 113 -0.96 4.44 -1.30
N ILE A 114 -2.06 4.71 -0.59
CA ILE A 114 -2.08 4.94 0.85
C ILE A 114 -2.97 3.90 1.54
N ALA A 115 -2.48 3.31 2.61
CA ALA A 115 -3.31 2.60 3.56
C ALA A 115 -3.77 3.56 4.67
N GLY A 116 -5.05 3.91 4.68
CA GLY A 116 -5.73 4.62 5.75
C GLY A 116 -6.31 3.61 6.74
N ILE A 117 -5.52 3.25 7.73
CA ILE A 117 -5.82 2.19 8.70
C ILE A 117 -6.73 2.77 9.79
N ASN A 118 -8.05 2.66 9.60
CA ASN A 118 -9.05 3.24 10.48
C ASN A 118 -9.30 2.47 11.79
N GLY A 119 -8.58 1.37 12.01
CA GLY A 119 -8.74 0.54 13.22
C GLY A 119 -7.77 -0.63 13.24
N ASN A 120 -8.15 -1.71 13.91
CA ASN A 120 -7.32 -2.91 14.04
C ASN A 120 -7.04 -3.57 12.70
N THR A 121 -5.81 -4.08 12.53
CA THR A 121 -5.42 -4.88 11.37
C THR A 121 -4.31 -5.87 11.73
N ALA A 122 -4.40 -7.08 11.19
CA ALA A 122 -3.43 -8.14 11.44
C ALA A 122 -3.24 -9.03 10.20
N GLY A 123 -2.17 -9.81 10.18
CA GLY A 123 -1.94 -10.80 9.14
C GLY A 123 -2.05 -10.22 7.73
N GLY A 124 -2.88 -10.82 6.87
CA GLY A 124 -3.09 -10.35 5.51
C GLY A 124 -3.51 -8.88 5.39
N GLY A 125 -4.17 -8.31 6.40
CA GLY A 125 -4.49 -6.87 6.45
C GLY A 125 -3.26 -6.01 6.69
N CYS A 126 -2.38 -6.43 7.58
CA CYS A 126 -1.08 -5.80 7.77
C CYS A 126 -0.23 -5.93 6.50
N GLU A 127 -0.18 -7.11 5.88
CA GLU A 127 0.56 -7.35 4.62
C GLU A 127 0.05 -6.49 3.47
N PHE A 128 -1.28 -6.31 3.36
CA PHE A 128 -1.88 -5.38 2.42
C PHE A 128 -1.38 -3.95 2.65
N SER A 129 -1.42 -3.49 3.90
CA SER A 129 -0.96 -2.15 4.25
C SER A 129 0.54 -1.93 3.95
N LEU A 130 1.37 -2.95 4.19
CA LEU A 130 2.81 -2.93 3.85
C LEU A 130 3.07 -2.91 2.32
N GLY A 131 2.08 -3.26 1.51
CA GLY A 131 2.14 -3.16 0.05
C GLY A 131 1.80 -1.78 -0.49
N CYS A 132 1.23 -0.89 0.33
CA CYS A 132 0.98 0.52 -0.02
C CYS A 132 2.26 1.34 0.10
N ASP A 133 2.33 2.48 -0.59
CA ASP A 133 3.47 3.39 -0.50
C ASP A 133 3.55 4.03 0.89
N LEU A 134 2.43 4.52 1.40
CA LEU A 134 2.31 5.17 2.70
C LEU A 134 1.22 4.51 3.56
N ARG A 135 1.34 4.63 4.87
CA ARG A 135 0.41 4.12 5.88
C ARG A 135 0.14 5.17 6.91
N VAL A 136 -1.12 5.55 7.07
CA VAL A 136 -1.58 6.39 8.18
C VAL A 136 -2.58 5.59 9.01
N MET A 137 -2.59 5.76 10.32
CA MET A 137 -3.41 4.95 11.21
C MET A 137 -4.20 5.83 12.18
N SER A 138 -5.41 5.40 12.50
CA SER A 138 -6.27 6.09 13.45
C SER A 138 -5.67 6.11 14.86
N SER A 139 -5.84 7.21 15.58
CA SER A 139 -5.57 7.29 17.01
C SER A 139 -6.52 6.39 17.79
N GLY A 140 -6.12 5.99 19.00
CA GLY A 140 -6.85 5.03 19.87
C GLY A 140 -6.01 3.79 20.11
N ASP A 141 -6.56 2.82 20.84
CA ASP A 141 -5.88 1.57 21.22
C ASP A 141 -6.00 0.52 20.11
N TYR A 142 -5.60 0.89 18.89
CA TYR A 142 -5.60 -0.01 17.74
C TYR A 142 -4.23 -0.65 17.54
N PHE A 143 -4.26 -1.89 17.05
CA PHE A 143 -3.05 -2.66 16.82
C PHE A 143 -2.86 -3.05 15.36
N ILE A 144 -1.59 -3.30 15.02
CA ILE A 144 -1.12 -3.82 13.75
C ILE A 144 -0.05 -4.89 14.00
N GLY A 145 -0.01 -5.94 13.19
CA GLY A 145 1.04 -6.96 13.28
C GLY A 145 0.81 -8.20 12.43
N LEU A 146 1.74 -9.15 12.55
CA LEU A 146 1.80 -10.39 11.79
C LEU A 146 1.81 -11.61 12.73
N PRO A 147 0.62 -12.05 13.21
CA PRO A 147 0.52 -13.10 14.22
C PRO A 147 0.47 -14.54 13.68
N GLU A 148 0.82 -14.76 12.42
CA GLU A 148 0.60 -16.00 11.67
C GLU A 148 1.29 -17.21 12.29
N THR A 149 2.42 -17.02 12.98
CA THR A 149 3.12 -18.11 13.69
C THR A 149 2.27 -18.78 14.77
N GLY A 150 1.31 -18.02 15.34
CA GLY A 150 0.33 -18.53 16.31
C GLY A 150 -0.66 -19.56 15.74
N VAL A 151 -0.78 -19.63 14.41
CA VAL A 151 -1.66 -20.60 13.71
C VAL A 151 -0.85 -21.53 12.79
N GLY A 152 0.48 -21.60 12.97
CA GLY A 152 1.35 -22.58 12.32
C GLY A 152 1.75 -22.24 10.87
N ILE A 153 1.57 -20.99 10.44
CA ILE A 153 2.01 -20.51 9.13
C ILE A 153 2.93 -19.29 9.27
N LEU A 154 3.52 -18.86 8.17
CA LEU A 154 4.24 -17.60 8.10
C LEU A 154 3.37 -16.53 7.38
N PRO A 155 3.67 -15.21 7.52
CA PRO A 155 3.06 -14.17 6.71
C PRO A 155 3.33 -14.40 5.21
N GLY A 156 2.31 -14.91 4.49
CA GLY A 156 2.45 -15.37 3.10
C GLY A 156 2.15 -14.31 2.04
N GLY A 157 1.59 -13.15 2.41
CA GLY A 157 1.29 -12.03 1.52
C GLY A 157 2.46 -11.05 1.30
N GLY A 158 3.64 -11.36 1.80
CA GLY A 158 4.86 -10.56 1.68
C GLY A 158 5.28 -9.84 2.95
N GLY A 159 4.63 -10.13 4.08
CA GLY A 159 4.92 -9.51 5.37
C GLY A 159 6.35 -9.72 5.81
N THR A 160 6.91 -10.94 5.67
CA THR A 160 8.30 -11.25 5.99
C THR A 160 9.28 -10.36 5.23
N GLN A 161 9.01 -10.14 3.94
CA GLN A 161 9.92 -9.41 3.06
C GLN A 161 9.80 -7.89 3.21
N ARG A 162 8.56 -7.39 3.25
CA ARG A 162 8.31 -5.94 3.34
C ARG A 162 8.61 -5.38 4.71
N LEU A 163 8.19 -6.08 5.79
CA LEU A 163 8.45 -5.61 7.14
C LEU A 163 9.95 -5.58 7.45
N ALA A 164 10.70 -6.62 7.06
CA ALA A 164 12.15 -6.67 7.29
C ALA A 164 12.90 -5.54 6.54
N ARG A 165 12.47 -5.18 5.33
CA ARG A 165 13.02 -4.04 4.57
C ARG A 165 12.68 -2.70 5.22
N LEU A 166 11.50 -2.61 5.84
CA LEU A 166 11.01 -1.36 6.42
C LEU A 166 11.66 -1.05 7.77
N ILE A 167 11.73 -2.04 8.69
CA ILE A 167 12.16 -1.81 10.08
C ILE A 167 13.44 -2.54 10.49
N GLY A 168 14.06 -3.23 9.53
CA GLY A 168 15.26 -4.04 9.75
C GLY A 168 14.94 -5.46 10.24
N THR A 169 15.85 -6.38 9.93
CA THR A 169 15.66 -7.83 10.12
C THR A 169 15.39 -8.21 11.57
N SER A 170 16.12 -7.64 12.53
CA SER A 170 16.00 -8.02 13.94
C SER A 170 14.61 -7.68 14.52
N ARG A 171 14.10 -6.46 14.25
CA ARG A 171 12.76 -6.07 14.71
C ARG A 171 11.66 -6.87 14.01
N ALA A 172 11.81 -7.11 12.71
CA ALA A 172 10.85 -7.93 11.97
C ALA A 172 10.78 -9.36 12.49
N LEU A 173 11.94 -9.99 12.75
CA LEU A 173 11.99 -11.31 13.37
C LEU A 173 11.33 -11.33 14.74
N ASP A 174 11.63 -10.37 15.61
CA ASP A 174 11.02 -10.28 16.95
C ASP A 174 9.50 -10.17 16.86
N LEU A 175 8.95 -9.31 16.00
CA LEU A 175 7.51 -9.16 15.85
C LEU A 175 6.83 -10.42 15.28
N ILE A 176 7.40 -11.00 14.21
CA ILE A 176 6.79 -12.11 13.49
C ILE A 176 6.91 -13.43 14.27
N LEU A 177 8.10 -13.75 14.81
CA LEU A 177 8.31 -15.00 15.51
C LEU A 177 7.46 -15.11 16.80
N HIS A 178 7.27 -13.99 17.49
CA HIS A 178 6.41 -13.94 18.67
C HIS A 178 4.93 -13.66 18.35
N GLY A 179 4.57 -13.43 17.06
CA GLY A 179 3.21 -13.08 16.67
C GLY A 179 2.70 -11.78 17.33
N LYS A 180 3.59 -10.81 17.56
CA LYS A 180 3.24 -9.60 18.30
C LYS A 180 2.30 -8.71 17.51
N LEU A 181 1.23 -8.27 18.19
CA LEU A 181 0.40 -7.15 17.78
C LEU A 181 0.86 -5.92 18.57
N ILE A 182 1.20 -4.85 17.89
CA ILE A 182 1.70 -3.62 18.52
C ILE A 182 0.72 -2.48 18.30
N LEU A 183 0.65 -1.57 19.28
CA LEU A 183 -0.20 -0.39 19.18
C LEU A 183 0.30 0.57 18.09
N ASN A 184 -0.60 1.39 17.57
CA ASN A 184 -0.33 2.42 16.57
C ASN A 184 0.85 3.33 16.97
N THR A 185 0.96 3.72 18.25
CA THR A 185 2.08 4.53 18.76
C THR A 185 3.43 3.82 18.60
N LYS A 186 3.47 2.51 18.87
CA LYS A 186 4.69 1.71 18.69
C LYS A 186 4.98 1.45 17.21
N ALA A 187 3.94 1.28 16.40
CA ALA A 187 4.07 1.16 14.95
C ALA A 187 4.64 2.45 14.32
N PHE A 188 4.24 3.61 14.83
CA PHE A 188 4.80 4.90 14.45
C PHE A 188 6.28 5.03 14.88
N GLU A 189 6.60 4.70 16.13
CA GLU A 189 7.99 4.70 16.63
C GLU A 189 8.92 3.80 15.79
N TYR A 190 8.41 2.66 15.32
CA TYR A 190 9.19 1.72 14.48
C TYR A 190 9.22 2.13 13.01
N GLY A 191 8.49 3.15 12.59
CA GLY A 191 8.38 3.56 11.19
C GLY A 191 7.52 2.62 10.34
N ILE A 192 6.69 1.78 10.95
CA ILE A 192 5.73 0.93 10.22
C ILE A 192 4.62 1.80 9.63
N ILE A 193 4.17 2.82 10.35
CA ILE A 193 3.22 3.83 9.87
C ILE A 193 3.88 5.20 9.83
N ASN A 194 3.39 6.06 8.93
CA ASN A 194 3.95 7.39 8.67
C ASN A 194 3.34 8.47 9.55
N GLU A 195 2.05 8.30 9.95
CA GLU A 195 1.33 9.29 10.75
C GLU A 195 0.19 8.66 11.53
N ILE A 196 -0.20 9.27 12.66
CA ILE A 196 -1.39 8.91 13.45
C ILE A 196 -2.41 10.03 13.28
N LEU A 197 -3.57 9.70 12.69
CA LEU A 197 -4.66 10.65 12.44
C LEU A 197 -5.73 10.59 13.54
N PRO A 198 -6.43 11.70 13.85
CA PRO A 198 -7.48 11.72 14.86
C PRO A 198 -8.61 10.72 14.56
N LYS A 199 -9.04 9.95 15.56
CA LYS A 199 -10.10 8.95 15.42
C LYS A 199 -11.42 9.55 14.97
N ASP A 200 -11.86 10.60 15.66
CA ASP A 200 -13.20 11.17 15.48
C ASP A 200 -13.40 11.86 14.11
N SER A 201 -12.31 12.21 13.44
CA SER A 201 -12.29 12.82 12.10
C SER A 201 -11.39 12.06 11.14
N PHE A 202 -11.26 10.74 11.32
CA PHE A 202 -10.27 9.96 10.58
C PHE A 202 -10.40 10.07 9.07
N ILE A 203 -11.61 9.95 8.53
CA ILE A 203 -11.85 9.99 7.07
C ILE A 203 -11.58 11.40 6.52
N GLU A 204 -12.00 12.45 7.21
CA GLU A 204 -11.71 13.84 6.86
C GLU A 204 -10.20 14.09 6.85
N SER A 205 -9.51 13.68 7.91
CA SER A 205 -8.04 13.82 8.03
C SER A 205 -7.30 13.00 6.98
N LEU A 206 -7.79 11.80 6.63
CA LEU A 206 -7.26 11.01 5.52
C LEU A 206 -7.43 11.73 4.17
N LYS A 207 -8.60 12.34 3.93
CA LYS A 207 -8.84 13.15 2.73
C LYS A 207 -7.90 14.35 2.66
N GLU A 208 -7.70 15.05 3.76
CA GLU A 208 -6.74 16.16 3.84
C GLU A 208 -5.30 15.69 3.58
N TYR A 209 -4.89 14.56 4.16
CA TYR A 209 -3.58 13.96 3.90
C TYR A 209 -3.40 13.63 2.41
N CYS A 210 -4.40 13.04 1.77
CA CYS A 210 -4.39 12.77 0.33
C CYS A 210 -4.32 14.07 -0.50
N GLN A 211 -5.04 15.12 -0.10
CA GLN A 211 -5.05 16.42 -0.81
C GLN A 211 -3.68 17.10 -0.78
N VAL A 212 -2.92 16.98 0.31
CA VAL A 212 -1.55 17.52 0.39
C VAL A 212 -0.65 16.89 -0.68
N LEU A 213 -0.77 15.58 -0.90
CA LEU A 213 -0.02 14.88 -1.94
C LEU A 213 -0.55 15.22 -3.34
N ALA A 214 -1.87 15.22 -3.53
CA ALA A 214 -2.49 15.53 -4.83
C ALA A 214 -2.14 16.94 -5.34
N LYS A 215 -1.81 17.85 -4.43
CA LYS A 215 -1.32 19.21 -4.76
C LYS A 215 0.17 19.26 -5.17
N ARG A 216 0.85 18.14 -5.29
CA ARG A 216 2.25 18.09 -5.78
C ARG A 216 2.28 17.77 -7.27
N ALA A 217 3.41 18.07 -7.92
CA ALA A 217 3.63 17.79 -9.33
C ALA A 217 3.48 16.28 -9.61
N PRO A 218 2.53 15.84 -10.45
CA PRO A 218 2.22 14.42 -10.61
C PRO A 218 3.38 13.62 -11.20
N ILE A 219 4.10 14.17 -12.17
CA ILE A 219 5.28 13.50 -12.74
C ILE A 219 6.35 13.31 -11.66
N ALA A 220 6.62 14.34 -10.84
CA ALA A 220 7.61 14.22 -9.76
C ALA A 220 7.20 13.17 -8.71
N LEU A 221 5.92 13.10 -8.31
CA LEU A 221 5.45 12.08 -7.38
C LEU A 221 5.67 10.66 -7.94
N ARG A 222 5.27 10.44 -9.20
CA ARG A 222 5.46 9.16 -9.90
C ARG A 222 6.93 8.76 -9.97
N GLU A 223 7.80 9.69 -10.36
CA GLU A 223 9.22 9.41 -10.56
C GLU A 223 9.95 9.17 -9.23
N VAL A 224 9.60 9.88 -8.16
CA VAL A 224 10.11 9.59 -6.80
C VAL A 224 9.71 8.17 -6.36
N LYS A 225 8.44 7.80 -6.53
CA LYS A 225 7.96 6.45 -6.24
C LYS A 225 8.71 5.40 -7.06
N THR A 226 8.86 5.63 -8.35
CA THR A 226 9.57 4.75 -9.28
C THR A 226 11.03 4.57 -8.89
N ALA A 227 11.75 5.66 -8.64
CA ALA A 227 13.16 5.64 -8.27
C ALA A 227 13.40 4.85 -6.98
N ILE A 228 12.56 5.08 -5.95
CA ILE A 228 12.68 4.37 -4.68
C ILE A 228 12.37 2.88 -4.86
N HIS A 229 11.24 2.53 -5.47
CA HIS A 229 10.84 1.12 -5.59
C HIS A 229 11.73 0.29 -6.50
N LYS A 230 12.28 0.88 -7.56
CA LYS A 230 13.21 0.17 -8.47
C LYS A 230 14.64 0.12 -7.93
N GLY A 231 15.05 1.15 -7.18
CA GLY A 231 16.44 1.28 -6.72
C GLY A 231 16.75 0.58 -5.40
N ILE A 232 15.75 0.43 -4.49
CA ILE A 232 16.01 0.04 -3.09
C ILE A 232 16.74 -1.30 -2.90
N ASP A 233 16.57 -2.24 -3.82
CA ASP A 233 17.20 -3.56 -3.74
C ASP A 233 18.43 -3.69 -4.68
N LEU A 234 18.84 -2.61 -5.37
CA LEU A 234 19.99 -2.58 -6.27
C LEU A 234 21.28 -2.15 -5.53
N PRO A 235 22.47 -2.48 -6.04
CA PRO A 235 23.71 -1.81 -5.66
C PRO A 235 23.58 -0.29 -5.85
N LEU A 236 24.25 0.51 -5.00
CA LEU A 236 24.07 1.96 -4.99
C LEU A 236 24.31 2.62 -6.34
N GLU A 237 25.35 2.21 -7.08
CA GLU A 237 25.70 2.76 -8.39
C GLU A 237 24.58 2.49 -9.43
N GLU A 238 23.97 1.32 -9.39
CA GLU A 238 22.84 0.96 -10.25
C GLU A 238 21.58 1.71 -9.85
N ALA A 239 21.31 1.85 -8.55
CA ALA A 239 20.20 2.63 -8.02
C ALA A 239 20.28 4.12 -8.41
N LEU A 240 21.49 4.70 -8.39
CA LEU A 240 21.73 6.09 -8.83
C LEU A 240 21.47 6.30 -10.33
N LEU A 241 21.66 5.28 -11.18
CA LEU A 241 21.27 5.34 -12.59
C LEU A 241 19.74 5.39 -12.74
N VAL A 242 19.00 4.60 -11.94
CA VAL A 242 17.53 4.66 -11.91
C VAL A 242 17.04 6.04 -11.45
N GLU A 243 17.67 6.62 -10.42
CA GLU A 243 17.35 7.97 -9.96
C GLU A 243 17.62 9.01 -11.04
N GLN A 244 18.75 8.91 -11.73
CA GLN A 244 19.10 9.84 -12.81
C GLN A 244 18.10 9.79 -13.97
N GLU A 245 17.62 8.60 -14.37
CA GLU A 245 16.57 8.45 -15.37
C GLU A 245 15.27 9.11 -14.90
N ALA A 246 14.82 8.81 -13.67
CA ALA A 246 13.62 9.40 -13.08
C ALA A 246 13.75 10.94 -12.95
N PHE A 247 14.92 11.45 -12.58
CA PHE A 247 15.18 12.89 -12.54
C PHE A 247 15.08 13.53 -13.92
N ASN A 248 15.64 12.90 -14.96
CA ASN A 248 15.56 13.39 -16.34
C ASN A 248 14.10 13.46 -16.82
N GLU A 249 13.24 12.47 -16.46
CA GLU A 249 11.81 12.53 -16.78
C GLU A 249 11.15 13.74 -16.12
N THR A 250 11.47 14.05 -14.86
CA THR A 250 10.94 15.26 -14.21
C THR A 250 11.44 16.54 -14.89
N MET A 251 12.71 16.60 -15.27
CA MET A 251 13.31 17.78 -15.94
C MET A 251 12.76 18.03 -17.33
N ASN A 252 12.27 17.02 -18.02
CA ASN A 252 11.63 17.13 -19.32
C ASN A 252 10.17 17.64 -19.25
N SER A 253 9.59 17.78 -18.04
CA SER A 253 8.22 18.22 -17.87
C SER A 253 8.06 19.74 -17.99
N LYS A 254 6.98 20.17 -18.61
CA LYS A 254 6.60 21.60 -18.68
C LYS A 254 6.33 22.17 -17.29
N ASP A 255 5.76 21.34 -16.41
CA ASP A 255 5.46 21.71 -15.04
C ASP A 255 6.73 22.07 -14.23
N ALA A 256 7.79 21.26 -14.35
CA ALA A 256 9.07 21.55 -13.69
C ALA A 256 9.70 22.83 -14.21
N ALA A 257 9.76 23.02 -15.53
CA ALA A 257 10.31 24.24 -16.13
C ALA A 257 9.55 25.49 -15.66
N ARG A 258 8.22 25.44 -15.68
CA ARG A 258 7.34 26.54 -15.23
C ARG A 258 7.53 26.82 -13.74
N ALA A 259 7.49 25.80 -12.91
CA ALA A 259 7.60 25.93 -11.45
C ALA A 259 8.93 26.55 -11.03
N MET A 260 10.07 26.06 -11.58
CA MET A 260 11.38 26.59 -11.28
C MET A 260 11.52 28.07 -11.72
N ARG A 261 10.98 28.44 -12.90
CA ARG A 261 10.95 29.85 -13.35
C ARG A 261 10.09 30.72 -12.46
N THR A 262 8.93 30.23 -12.03
CA THR A 262 8.05 30.96 -11.10
C THR A 262 8.77 31.18 -9.76
N MET A 263 9.45 30.17 -9.25
CA MET A 263 10.21 30.24 -8.00
C MET A 263 11.36 31.27 -8.07
N LEU A 264 12.13 31.29 -9.16
CA LEU A 264 13.19 32.27 -9.37
C LEU A 264 12.72 33.72 -9.38
N ASN A 265 11.46 33.97 -9.76
CA ASN A 265 10.87 35.30 -9.83
C ASN A 265 10.08 35.68 -8.59
N ALA A 266 9.95 34.80 -7.60
CA ALA A 266 9.20 35.03 -6.38
C ALA A 266 10.02 35.81 -5.33
N LYS A 267 9.35 36.68 -4.58
CA LYS A 267 9.98 37.36 -3.43
C LYS A 267 10.17 36.46 -2.22
N GLU A 268 9.27 35.47 -2.06
CA GLU A 268 9.30 34.46 -1.01
C GLU A 268 9.03 33.08 -1.62
N GLU A 269 9.99 32.16 -1.54
CA GLU A 269 9.96 30.86 -2.19
C GLU A 269 8.83 29.95 -1.68
N ILE A 270 8.55 29.97 -0.37
CA ILE A 270 7.57 29.10 0.28
C ILE A 270 6.13 29.40 -0.18
N ASP A 271 5.78 30.67 -0.36
CA ASP A 271 4.44 31.10 -0.78
C ASP A 271 4.06 30.66 -2.21
N VAL A 272 5.07 30.43 -3.04
CA VAL A 272 4.87 30.06 -4.46
C VAL A 272 4.58 28.60 -4.61
N ILE A 273 5.28 27.74 -3.87
CA ILE A 273 5.15 26.27 -3.96
C ILE A 273 3.70 25.82 -3.63
N SER A 274 3.07 26.50 -2.66
CA SER A 274 1.69 26.17 -2.23
C SER A 274 0.59 26.56 -3.21
N LYS A 275 0.92 27.45 -4.17
CA LYS A 275 -0.05 28.05 -5.12
C LYS A 275 0.12 27.54 -6.56
N LEU A 276 1.10 26.64 -6.78
CA LEU A 276 1.33 26.10 -8.13
C LEU A 276 0.23 25.11 -8.50
N GLU A 277 -0.29 25.29 -9.72
CA GLU A 277 -1.17 24.34 -10.38
C GLU A 277 -0.34 23.46 -11.32
N TRP A 278 -0.69 22.20 -11.43
CA TRP A 278 0.06 21.23 -12.22
C TRP A 278 -0.76 20.70 -13.38
N SER A 279 -0.19 20.72 -14.58
CA SER A 279 -0.82 20.18 -15.79
C SER A 279 -0.61 18.68 -15.96
N GLY A 280 0.48 18.15 -15.41
CA GLY A 280 0.90 16.77 -15.61
C GLY A 280 1.60 16.57 -16.96
N GLU A 281 2.13 17.63 -17.58
CA GLU A 281 2.80 17.61 -18.87
C GLU A 281 4.31 17.91 -18.77
#